data_5156082c94206b6f0511998627f8c905
#
_entry.id   5156082c94206b6f0511998627f8c905
#
_cell.length_a   1.000
_cell.length_b   1.000
_cell.length_c   1.000
_cell.angle_alpha   90.00
_cell.angle_beta   90.00
_cell.angle_gamma   90.00
#
_symmetry.space_group_name_H-M   'P 1'
#
loop_
_entity.id
_entity.type
_entity.pdbx_description
1 polymer ?
#
loop_
_entity_poly.entity_id
_entity_poly.type
_entity_poly.pdbx_seq_one_letter_code
_entity_poly.pdbx_strand_id
1 'polypeptide(L)'
;MQARHPVQLVVEDDLHRSRLTVFFRLLLAIPHYIWIALWSVAVFFVSIVQWAYTLAAGHPAPALHRFMCSYIRYATHLEAYLHLVGNPYPGFTGEEGEYPIDLTLPPPGPQKRVVTFFRIFLALPALLLNTVLFGVPGGGFNARANSRGGNASFQGSSSSGLVTAAAFLGWFASLVQGRMPKGLRDAGAYGIGYGAQSLAYLLFVTDRYPYADPTSLLQAVEPPAVHPVHIVGDAGDLRRSRLTVFFRLPLWIPHFVWLVLWSIAALVAVFLQWWVTLFAGRPAAALHRFLSRYVRYALHNAAYLFLTANPFPGFDGAPGRYPLDLVLPEPGRQNRWKTFFRLFLAIPAAILSGALGGSLFAAAFLTWFVALVRGSAPEGLRNLSAYALRYAAQVNAYFYLLTDVYPHSSPLEGAESAPESEPTAEPQYAW
;
A
#
# COMPACT_ATOMS: atom_id res chain seq x y z
N MET A 1 -20.90 5.52 8.29
CA MET A 1 -19.64 6.29 8.09
C MET A 1 -18.79 6.14 9.35
N GLN A 2 -17.66 5.46 9.28
CA GLN A 2 -16.70 5.50 10.41
C GLN A 2 -16.13 6.92 10.50
N ALA A 3 -16.08 7.48 11.71
CA ALA A 3 -15.46 8.78 11.92
C ALA A 3 -13.97 8.70 11.49
N ARG A 4 -13.53 9.63 10.66
CA ARG A 4 -12.13 9.74 10.22
C ARG A 4 -11.17 9.67 11.41
N HIS A 5 -10.01 9.10 11.22
CA HIS A 5 -8.99 9.05 12.26
C HIS A 5 -8.53 10.49 12.61
N PRO A 6 -8.37 10.83 13.92
CA PRO A 6 -8.04 12.21 14.32
C PRO A 6 -6.64 12.65 13.89
N VAL A 7 -5.73 11.71 13.62
CA VAL A 7 -4.41 11.99 13.07
C VAL A 7 -4.47 11.75 11.57
N GLN A 8 -4.22 12.80 10.78
CA GLN A 8 -4.28 12.75 9.31
C GLN A 8 -3.04 13.42 8.72
N LEU A 9 -2.54 12.85 7.63
CA LEU A 9 -1.44 13.42 6.87
C LEU A 9 -2.00 14.36 5.80
N VAL A 10 -1.52 15.60 5.81
CA VAL A 10 -1.77 16.60 4.77
C VAL A 10 -0.59 16.58 3.81
N VAL A 11 -0.85 16.53 2.51
CA VAL A 11 0.19 16.41 1.48
C VAL A 11 0.04 17.54 0.48
N GLU A 12 0.89 18.56 0.58
CA GLU A 12 0.95 19.70 -0.32
C GLU A 12 2.33 19.73 -1.00
N ASP A 13 2.48 18.99 -2.09
CA ASP A 13 3.78 18.82 -2.76
C ASP A 13 3.63 18.94 -4.29
N ASP A 14 4.52 19.73 -4.92
CA ASP A 14 4.56 20.01 -6.36
C ASP A 14 5.23 18.92 -7.20
N LEU A 15 5.70 17.86 -6.57
CA LEU A 15 6.45 16.74 -7.14
C LEU A 15 7.83 17.14 -7.73
N HIS A 16 8.22 18.40 -7.69
CA HIS A 16 9.52 18.83 -8.19
C HIS A 16 10.65 18.41 -7.25
N ARG A 17 11.75 17.89 -7.82
CA ARG A 17 12.92 17.45 -7.04
C ARG A 17 14.20 17.97 -7.67
N SER A 18 15.00 18.71 -6.91
CA SER A 18 16.35 19.08 -7.31
C SER A 18 17.26 17.85 -7.33
N ARG A 19 17.87 17.55 -8.47
CA ARG A 19 18.76 16.40 -8.65
C ARG A 19 19.91 16.39 -7.65
N LEU A 20 20.52 17.56 -7.41
CA LEU A 20 21.63 17.70 -6.48
C LEU A 20 21.20 17.39 -5.05
N THR A 21 20.07 17.95 -4.61
CA THR A 21 19.53 17.70 -3.28
C THR A 21 19.14 16.21 -3.10
N VAL A 22 18.55 15.59 -4.13
CA VAL A 22 18.20 14.16 -4.12
C VAL A 22 19.46 13.29 -3.98
N PHE A 23 20.54 13.61 -4.70
CA PHE A 23 21.80 12.85 -4.64
C PHE A 23 22.46 12.94 -3.26
N PHE A 24 22.52 14.13 -2.66
CA PHE A 24 23.16 14.36 -1.37
C PHE A 24 22.20 14.23 -0.16
N ARG A 25 20.96 13.82 -0.37
CA ARG A 25 19.90 13.82 0.65
C ARG A 25 20.27 13.09 1.93
N LEU A 26 20.89 11.90 1.83
CA LEU A 26 21.32 11.13 3.00
C LEU A 26 22.43 11.87 3.79
N LEU A 27 23.34 12.52 3.11
CA LEU A 27 24.39 13.34 3.76
C LEU A 27 23.78 14.54 4.46
N LEU A 28 22.83 15.23 3.78
CA LEU A 28 22.13 16.38 4.35
C LEU A 28 21.25 15.99 5.55
N ALA A 29 20.86 14.72 5.67
CA ALA A 29 20.05 14.23 6.79
C ALA A 29 20.87 13.93 8.07
N ILE A 30 22.21 13.93 8.01
CA ILE A 30 23.06 13.61 9.19
C ILE A 30 22.73 14.48 10.41
N PRO A 31 22.60 15.82 10.30
CA PRO A 31 22.21 16.65 11.45
C PRO A 31 20.86 16.24 12.06
N HIS A 32 19.89 15.87 11.21
CA HIS A 32 18.59 15.42 11.65
C HIS A 32 18.63 14.07 12.38
N TYR A 33 19.49 13.12 11.94
CA TYR A 33 19.67 11.86 12.65
C TYR A 33 20.24 12.07 14.06
N ILE A 34 21.19 12.99 14.22
CA ILE A 34 21.71 13.33 15.53
C ILE A 34 20.63 13.96 16.39
N TRP A 35 19.87 14.92 15.84
CA TRP A 35 18.83 15.63 16.56
C TRP A 35 17.68 14.73 16.97
N ILE A 36 17.18 13.87 16.07
CA ILE A 36 16.08 12.96 16.40
C ILE A 36 16.52 11.91 17.43
N ALA A 37 17.77 11.47 17.40
CA ALA A 37 18.32 10.56 18.41
C ALA A 37 18.31 11.20 19.81
N LEU A 38 18.80 12.44 19.92
CA LEU A 38 18.78 13.20 21.18
C LEU A 38 17.35 13.45 21.67
N TRP A 39 16.47 13.88 20.76
CA TRP A 39 15.06 14.12 21.10
C TRP A 39 14.33 12.84 21.49
N SER A 40 14.63 11.69 20.87
CA SER A 40 14.06 10.38 21.22
C SER A 40 14.39 9.96 22.65
N VAL A 41 15.59 10.29 23.16
CA VAL A 41 15.93 10.06 24.56
C VAL A 41 15.01 10.85 25.50
N ALA A 42 14.78 12.13 25.21
CA ALA A 42 13.84 12.94 25.99
C ALA A 42 12.41 12.40 25.91
N VAL A 43 11.95 12.02 24.70
CA VAL A 43 10.63 11.41 24.46
C VAL A 43 10.45 10.12 25.26
N PHE A 44 11.48 9.29 25.37
CA PHE A 44 11.43 8.06 26.18
C PHE A 44 11.07 8.37 27.65
N PHE A 45 11.79 9.29 28.29
CA PHE A 45 11.50 9.67 29.68
C PHE A 45 10.14 10.37 29.84
N VAL A 46 9.84 11.30 28.94
CA VAL A 46 8.56 12.01 28.92
C VAL A 46 7.40 11.05 28.71
N SER A 47 7.56 9.99 27.91
CA SER A 47 6.52 8.98 27.69
C SER A 47 6.17 8.19 28.94
N ILE A 48 7.16 7.90 29.80
CA ILE A 48 6.94 7.23 31.10
C ILE A 48 6.11 8.14 32.03
N VAL A 49 6.49 9.42 32.11
CA VAL A 49 5.74 10.40 32.92
C VAL A 49 4.33 10.58 32.38
N GLN A 50 4.18 10.70 31.06
CA GLN A 50 2.89 10.84 30.39
C GLN A 50 2.01 9.60 30.61
N TRP A 51 2.58 8.40 30.54
CA TRP A 51 1.87 7.16 30.84
C TRP A 51 1.30 7.15 32.26
N ALA A 52 2.15 7.44 33.28
CA ALA A 52 1.74 7.47 34.68
C ALA A 52 0.66 8.55 34.93
N TYR A 53 0.85 9.75 34.38
CA TYR A 53 -0.13 10.84 34.48
C TYR A 53 -1.46 10.47 33.83
N THR A 54 -1.43 9.95 32.58
CA THR A 54 -2.65 9.57 31.86
C THR A 54 -3.39 8.43 32.54
N LEU A 55 -2.67 7.49 33.15
CA LEU A 55 -3.26 6.40 33.94
C LEU A 55 -4.00 6.93 35.18
N ALA A 56 -3.43 7.92 35.88
CA ALA A 56 -4.03 8.54 37.04
C ALA A 56 -5.19 9.49 36.69
N ALA A 57 -4.94 10.45 35.77
CA ALA A 57 -5.86 11.52 35.44
C ALA A 57 -6.94 11.10 34.42
N GLY A 58 -6.69 10.08 33.59
CA GLY A 58 -7.58 9.68 32.49
C GLY A 58 -7.47 10.54 31.23
N HIS A 59 -6.53 11.46 31.17
CA HIS A 59 -6.20 12.30 30.02
C HIS A 59 -4.72 12.67 30.02
N PRO A 60 -4.10 12.97 28.86
CA PRO A 60 -2.71 13.39 28.81
C PRO A 60 -2.50 14.78 29.42
N ALA A 61 -1.33 15.02 30.01
CA ALA A 61 -0.94 16.34 30.49
C ALA A 61 -0.72 17.29 29.31
N PRO A 62 -1.36 18.49 29.27
CA PRO A 62 -1.33 19.36 28.07
C PRO A 62 0.06 19.79 27.61
N ALA A 63 1.00 20.02 28.54
CA ALA A 63 2.37 20.41 28.20
C ALA A 63 3.14 19.23 27.56
N LEU A 64 3.04 18.03 28.16
CA LEU A 64 3.68 16.83 27.64
C LEU A 64 3.05 16.39 26.31
N HIS A 65 1.74 16.55 26.17
CA HIS A 65 1.03 16.29 24.90
C HIS A 65 1.57 17.17 23.77
N ARG A 66 1.73 18.48 23.98
CA ARG A 66 2.32 19.39 22.99
C ARG A 66 3.73 18.97 22.60
N PHE A 67 4.56 18.61 23.57
CA PHE A 67 5.91 18.11 23.33
C PHE A 67 5.92 16.87 22.44
N MET A 68 5.01 15.88 22.71
CA MET A 68 4.87 14.70 21.89
C MET A 68 4.35 15.00 20.48
N CYS A 69 3.41 15.92 20.34
CA CYS A 69 2.91 16.37 19.05
C CYS A 69 4.03 16.98 18.18
N SER A 70 4.88 17.86 18.76
CA SER A 70 6.02 18.44 18.04
C SER A 70 7.03 17.37 17.61
N TYR A 71 7.32 16.40 18.47
CA TYR A 71 8.20 15.27 18.11
C TYR A 71 7.63 14.43 16.97
N ILE A 72 6.35 14.06 17.03
CA ILE A 72 5.70 13.23 15.98
C ILE A 72 5.71 13.98 14.65
N ARG A 73 5.40 15.29 14.67
CA ARG A 73 5.40 16.13 13.48
C ARG A 73 6.80 16.24 12.89
N TYR A 74 7.81 16.53 13.71
CA TYR A 74 9.21 16.56 13.29
C TYR A 74 9.67 15.21 12.67
N ALA A 75 9.37 14.09 13.34
CA ALA A 75 9.68 12.76 12.81
C ALA A 75 9.01 12.53 11.46
N THR A 76 7.75 12.96 11.29
CA THR A 76 7.03 12.86 10.02
C THR A 76 7.65 13.73 8.92
N HIS A 77 8.06 14.97 9.24
CA HIS A 77 8.76 15.85 8.29
C HIS A 77 10.09 15.24 7.83
N LEU A 78 10.85 14.67 8.78
CA LEU A 78 12.11 14.00 8.47
C LEU A 78 11.91 12.76 7.60
N GLU A 79 10.93 11.90 7.94
CA GLU A 79 10.59 10.72 7.15
C GLU A 79 10.09 11.11 5.74
N ALA A 80 9.27 12.16 5.63
CA ALA A 80 8.81 12.67 4.34
C ALA A 80 9.99 13.21 3.49
N TYR A 81 10.94 13.89 4.12
CA TYR A 81 12.18 14.32 3.47
C TYR A 81 13.00 13.14 3.02
N LEU A 82 13.34 12.20 3.90
CA LEU A 82 14.20 11.04 3.61
C LEU A 82 13.64 10.17 2.48
N HIS A 83 12.33 9.93 2.48
CA HIS A 83 11.66 9.07 1.52
C HIS A 83 11.11 9.79 0.29
N LEU A 84 11.56 11.03 0.02
CA LEU A 84 11.19 11.81 -1.18
C LEU A 84 9.70 12.14 -1.30
N VAL A 85 8.92 12.01 -0.23
CA VAL A 85 7.52 12.42 -0.19
C VAL A 85 7.43 13.96 -0.16
N GLY A 86 8.32 14.63 0.59
CA GLY A 86 8.51 16.06 0.59
C GLY A 86 9.87 16.49 -0.01
N ASN A 87 9.97 17.74 -0.49
CA ASN A 87 11.19 18.26 -1.11
C ASN A 87 12.00 19.19 -0.20
N PRO A 88 11.43 20.18 0.49
CA PRO A 88 12.20 21.13 1.29
C PRO A 88 13.01 20.45 2.39
N TYR A 89 14.09 21.09 2.81
CA TYR A 89 14.83 20.67 4.00
C TYR A 89 13.99 20.96 5.24
N PRO A 90 13.69 19.99 6.11
CA PRO A 90 12.79 20.19 7.23
C PRO A 90 13.44 21.09 8.31
N GLY A 91 12.61 21.82 9.04
CA GLY A 91 13.02 22.49 10.28
C GLY A 91 13.35 21.52 11.39
N PHE A 92 13.84 22.03 12.53
CA PHE A 92 14.22 21.19 13.69
C PHE A 92 13.21 21.23 14.83
N THR A 93 12.11 22.00 14.69
CA THR A 93 11.14 22.25 15.77
C THR A 93 9.89 21.40 15.68
N GLY A 94 9.47 20.97 14.49
CA GLY A 94 8.21 20.27 14.24
C GLY A 94 7.00 21.15 14.55
N GLU A 95 7.06 22.43 14.16
CA GLU A 95 5.94 23.38 14.26
C GLU A 95 4.89 23.10 13.17
N GLU A 96 3.64 23.45 13.48
CA GLU A 96 2.52 23.25 12.56
C GLU A 96 2.63 24.23 11.36
N GLY A 97 2.42 23.72 10.15
CA GLY A 97 2.50 24.51 8.92
C GLY A 97 3.91 24.82 8.43
N GLU A 98 4.97 24.33 9.10
CA GLU A 98 6.36 24.56 8.70
C GLU A 98 6.80 23.77 7.47
N TYR A 99 6.10 22.67 7.17
CA TYR A 99 6.50 21.72 6.12
C TYR A 99 5.31 21.32 5.24
N PRO A 100 5.49 21.14 3.91
CA PRO A 100 4.39 20.82 3.00
C PRO A 100 3.77 19.43 3.21
N ILE A 101 4.43 18.58 3.97
CA ILE A 101 3.88 17.30 4.42
C ILE A 101 3.69 17.38 5.93
N ASP A 102 2.50 17.70 6.36
CA ASP A 102 2.22 17.97 7.77
C ASP A 102 1.13 17.08 8.36
N LEU A 103 0.96 17.13 9.67
CA LEU A 103 0.00 16.32 10.42
C LEU A 103 -1.06 17.21 11.07
N THR A 104 -2.32 16.83 10.87
CA THR A 104 -3.39 17.25 11.79
C THR A 104 -3.34 16.36 13.02
N LEU A 105 -3.14 16.93 14.20
CA LEU A 105 -3.08 16.22 15.47
C LEU A 105 -4.22 16.69 16.38
N PRO A 106 -4.88 15.76 17.13
CA PRO A 106 -5.99 16.12 18.01
C PRO A 106 -5.48 16.85 19.26
N PRO A 107 -6.31 17.71 19.88
CA PRO A 107 -6.05 18.23 21.19
C PRO A 107 -6.05 17.12 22.26
N PRO A 108 -5.48 17.37 23.48
CA PRO A 108 -5.50 16.41 24.56
C PRO A 108 -6.95 16.07 24.95
N GLY A 109 -7.30 14.80 24.83
CA GLY A 109 -8.63 14.28 25.10
C GLY A 109 -8.65 13.12 26.11
N PRO A 110 -9.84 12.67 26.56
CA PRO A 110 -9.96 11.57 27.49
C PRO A 110 -9.44 10.27 26.90
N GLN A 111 -8.73 9.48 27.71
CA GLN A 111 -8.19 8.18 27.33
C GLN A 111 -8.61 7.10 28.33
N LYS A 112 -8.90 5.91 27.82
CA LYS A 112 -9.31 4.76 28.63
C LYS A 112 -8.12 4.22 29.42
N ARG A 113 -8.19 4.22 30.75
CA ARG A 113 -7.11 3.74 31.64
C ARG A 113 -6.64 2.32 31.32
N VAL A 114 -7.56 1.40 31.01
CA VAL A 114 -7.22 0.02 30.63
C VAL A 114 -6.41 -0.01 29.34
N VAL A 115 -6.82 0.78 28.31
CA VAL A 115 -6.07 0.91 27.07
C VAL A 115 -4.69 1.53 27.33
N THR A 116 -4.62 2.55 28.17
CA THR A 116 -3.36 3.19 28.57
C THR A 116 -2.41 2.22 29.26
N PHE A 117 -2.91 1.37 30.17
CA PHE A 117 -2.10 0.38 30.85
C PHE A 117 -1.51 -0.68 29.89
N PHE A 118 -2.33 -1.24 29.01
CA PHE A 118 -1.92 -2.29 28.07
C PHE A 118 -1.42 -1.75 26.73
N ARG A 119 -1.21 -0.44 26.58
CA ARG A 119 -0.93 0.22 25.30
C ARG A 119 0.22 -0.37 24.51
N ILE A 120 1.33 -0.70 25.15
CA ILE A 120 2.50 -1.30 24.50
C ILE A 120 2.12 -2.62 23.83
N PHE A 121 1.39 -3.49 24.54
CA PHE A 121 0.92 -4.77 23.99
C PHE A 121 -0.11 -4.58 22.88
N LEU A 122 -1.02 -3.63 23.05
CA LEU A 122 -2.03 -3.30 22.04
C LEU A 122 -1.41 -2.67 20.80
N ALA A 123 -0.26 -2.00 20.92
CA ALA A 123 0.45 -1.40 19.79
C ALA A 123 1.21 -2.42 18.93
N LEU A 124 1.52 -3.62 19.44
CA LEU A 124 2.34 -4.62 18.73
C LEU A 124 1.85 -4.93 17.30
N PRO A 125 0.55 -5.15 17.04
CA PRO A 125 0.09 -5.39 15.67
C PRO A 125 0.30 -4.18 14.75
N ALA A 126 0.11 -2.95 15.26
CA ALA A 126 0.34 -1.73 14.50
C ALA A 126 1.84 -1.52 14.22
N LEU A 127 2.70 -1.78 15.19
CA LEU A 127 4.15 -1.72 15.03
C LEU A 127 4.67 -2.78 14.05
N LEU A 128 4.09 -3.99 14.07
CA LEU A 128 4.40 -5.04 13.09
C LEU A 128 4.07 -4.56 11.67
N LEU A 129 2.88 -4.03 11.45
CA LEU A 129 2.50 -3.51 10.14
C LEU A 129 3.37 -2.31 9.74
N ASN A 130 3.68 -1.40 10.67
CA ASN A 130 4.58 -0.28 10.42
C ASN A 130 5.98 -0.76 9.99
N THR A 131 6.54 -1.75 10.69
CA THR A 131 7.84 -2.34 10.32
C THR A 131 7.83 -2.93 8.91
N VAL A 132 6.74 -3.57 8.50
CA VAL A 132 6.62 -4.13 7.15
C VAL A 132 6.41 -3.04 6.10
N LEU A 133 5.69 -1.96 6.42
CA LEU A 133 5.49 -0.82 5.50
C LEU A 133 6.81 -0.05 5.27
N PHE A 134 7.63 0.14 6.29
CA PHE A 134 8.92 0.82 6.14
C PHE A 134 10.05 -0.11 5.68
N GLY A 135 9.97 -1.39 6.03
CA GLY A 135 11.06 -2.37 5.87
C GLY A 135 11.95 -2.46 7.12
N VAL A 136 12.68 -3.55 7.23
CA VAL A 136 13.64 -3.73 8.33
C VAL A 136 14.91 -2.95 8.02
N PRO A 137 15.39 -2.05 8.89
CA PRO A 137 16.67 -1.37 8.72
C PRO A 137 17.80 -2.42 8.53
N GLY A 138 18.58 -2.32 7.45
CA GLY A 138 19.64 -3.26 7.11
C GLY A 138 19.23 -4.45 6.22
N GLY A 139 17.96 -4.59 5.88
CA GLY A 139 17.47 -5.52 4.87
C GLY A 139 17.73 -5.00 3.46
N GLY A 140 18.96 -5.10 2.98
CA GLY A 140 19.30 -4.75 1.60
C GLY A 140 18.80 -5.80 0.59
N PHE A 141 18.77 -5.44 -0.70
CA PHE A 141 18.63 -6.39 -1.80
C PHE A 141 19.84 -7.34 -1.81
N ASN A 142 19.79 -8.40 -1.03
CA ASN A 142 20.82 -9.43 -1.05
C ASN A 142 20.54 -10.39 -2.21
N ALA A 143 21.10 -10.12 -3.37
CA ALA A 143 21.32 -11.12 -4.40
C ALA A 143 22.43 -12.06 -3.89
N ARG A 144 22.09 -13.06 -3.10
CA ARG A 144 23.02 -14.15 -2.75
C ARG A 144 23.06 -15.13 -3.92
N ALA A 145 24.05 -14.97 -4.77
CA ALA A 145 24.46 -16.03 -5.68
C ALA A 145 25.03 -17.18 -4.82
N ASN A 146 24.25 -18.22 -4.62
CA ASN A 146 24.74 -19.43 -3.95
C ASN A 146 25.56 -20.22 -4.97
N SER A 147 26.88 -20.19 -4.84
CA SER A 147 27.87 -20.78 -5.78
C SER A 147 28.00 -22.31 -5.71
N ARG A 148 26.95 -23.02 -5.25
CA ARG A 148 26.88 -24.48 -5.32
C ARG A 148 25.51 -24.93 -5.82
N GLY A 149 25.42 -25.23 -7.11
CA GLY A 149 24.26 -25.84 -7.75
C GLY A 149 23.34 -24.86 -8.43
N GLY A 150 23.47 -24.74 -9.72
CA GLY A 150 22.80 -24.03 -10.80
C GLY A 150 21.31 -23.70 -10.78
N ASN A 151 20.77 -23.19 -9.69
CA ASN A 151 19.45 -22.57 -9.70
C ASN A 151 19.60 -21.15 -9.13
N ALA A 152 19.58 -20.15 -10.02
CA ALA A 152 19.37 -18.77 -9.62
C ALA A 152 17.92 -18.61 -9.14
N SER A 153 17.66 -18.94 -7.90
CA SER A 153 16.41 -18.54 -7.26
C SER A 153 16.49 -17.04 -6.98
N PHE A 154 15.72 -16.24 -7.71
CA PHE A 154 15.35 -14.88 -7.30
C PHE A 154 14.48 -14.99 -6.06
N GLN A 155 15.06 -15.36 -4.94
CA GLN A 155 14.45 -15.17 -3.64
C GLN A 155 14.65 -13.69 -3.30
N GLY A 156 13.72 -12.86 -3.76
CA GLY A 156 13.53 -11.56 -3.20
C GLY A 156 13.17 -11.74 -1.73
N SER A 157 14.18 -11.76 -0.85
CA SER A 157 13.94 -11.58 0.57
C SER A 157 13.35 -10.17 0.69
N SER A 158 12.04 -10.11 0.89
CA SER A 158 11.22 -8.91 1.00
C SER A 158 11.52 -8.16 2.31
N SER A 159 12.73 -7.64 2.42
CA SER A 159 13.15 -6.77 3.51
C SER A 159 12.95 -5.29 3.17
N SER A 160 12.60 -4.96 1.92
CA SER A 160 12.26 -3.60 1.50
C SER A 160 10.77 -3.36 1.69
N GLY A 161 10.40 -2.52 2.65
CA GLY A 161 9.02 -2.10 2.84
C GLY A 161 8.52 -1.20 1.69
N LEU A 162 7.21 -0.95 1.68
CA LEU A 162 6.54 -0.11 0.68
C LEU A 162 7.17 1.28 0.59
N VAL A 163 7.40 1.93 1.75
CA VAL A 163 7.97 3.28 1.85
C VAL A 163 9.39 3.32 1.26
N THR A 164 10.24 2.37 1.67
CA THR A 164 11.62 2.26 1.19
C THR A 164 11.68 1.93 -0.29
N ALA A 165 10.84 1.03 -0.79
CA ALA A 165 10.77 0.68 -2.21
C ALA A 165 10.31 1.87 -3.06
N ALA A 166 9.27 2.59 -2.61
CA ALA A 166 8.78 3.80 -3.27
C ALA A 166 9.86 4.90 -3.29
N ALA A 167 10.58 5.10 -2.19
CA ALA A 167 11.69 6.05 -2.11
C ALA A 167 12.84 5.69 -3.03
N PHE A 168 13.25 4.42 -3.06
CA PHE A 168 14.31 3.93 -3.93
C PHE A 168 13.99 4.15 -5.41
N LEU A 169 12.80 3.76 -5.85
CA LEU A 169 12.34 3.99 -7.22
C LEU A 169 12.16 5.47 -7.52
N GLY A 170 11.64 6.23 -6.56
CA GLY A 170 11.48 7.67 -6.64
C GLY A 170 12.82 8.41 -6.73
N TRP A 171 13.87 7.91 -6.09
CA TRP A 171 15.22 8.46 -6.16
C TRP A 171 15.77 8.37 -7.59
N PHE A 172 15.69 7.20 -8.23
CA PHE A 172 16.08 7.05 -9.64
C PHE A 172 15.25 7.94 -10.57
N ALA A 173 13.93 7.92 -10.42
CA ALA A 173 13.04 8.74 -11.24
C ALA A 173 13.35 10.24 -11.07
N SER A 174 13.58 10.69 -9.85
CA SER A 174 13.90 12.10 -9.56
C SER A 174 15.27 12.52 -10.11
N LEU A 175 16.29 11.65 -10.09
CA LEU A 175 17.59 11.93 -10.70
C LEU A 175 17.50 12.07 -12.23
N VAL A 176 16.68 11.23 -12.87
CA VAL A 176 16.52 11.25 -14.33
C VAL A 176 15.60 12.38 -14.78
N GLN A 177 14.42 12.50 -14.17
CA GLN A 177 13.34 13.37 -14.61
C GLN A 177 13.26 14.72 -13.87
N GLY A 178 13.93 14.85 -12.71
CA GLY A 178 13.80 15.99 -11.82
C GLY A 178 12.44 16.07 -11.11
N ARG A 179 11.65 15.00 -11.14
CA ARG A 179 10.30 14.92 -10.55
C ARG A 179 10.06 13.57 -9.89
N MET A 180 9.36 13.61 -8.75
CA MET A 180 8.87 12.41 -8.08
C MET A 180 7.59 11.92 -8.75
N PRO A 181 7.47 10.66 -9.17
CA PRO A 181 6.21 10.12 -9.67
C PRO A 181 5.12 10.17 -8.60
N LYS A 182 3.95 10.76 -8.94
CA LYS A 182 2.82 10.98 -8.00
C LYS A 182 2.43 9.68 -7.27
N GLY A 183 2.32 8.57 -8.01
CA GLY A 183 1.92 7.30 -7.39
C GLY A 183 2.93 6.76 -6.37
N LEU A 184 4.23 6.94 -6.60
CA LEU A 184 5.27 6.56 -5.63
C LEU A 184 5.27 7.47 -4.41
N ARG A 185 5.07 8.81 -4.62
CA ARG A 185 4.89 9.77 -3.53
C ARG A 185 3.71 9.38 -2.65
N ASP A 186 2.56 9.07 -3.25
CA ASP A 186 1.34 8.71 -2.54
C ASP A 186 1.50 7.38 -1.76
N ALA A 187 2.17 6.39 -2.35
CA ALA A 187 2.49 5.14 -1.68
C ALA A 187 3.41 5.34 -0.45
N GLY A 188 4.43 6.21 -0.59
CA GLY A 188 5.28 6.61 0.52
C GLY A 188 4.52 7.39 1.60
N ALA A 189 3.70 8.37 1.19
CA ALA A 189 2.87 9.17 2.08
C ALA A 189 1.89 8.31 2.90
N TYR A 190 1.29 7.28 2.27
CA TYR A 190 0.45 6.33 3.00
C TYR A 190 1.20 5.65 4.16
N GLY A 191 2.39 5.11 3.90
CA GLY A 191 3.16 4.43 4.94
C GLY A 191 3.61 5.38 6.06
N ILE A 192 4.04 6.61 5.71
CA ILE A 192 4.41 7.65 6.66
C ILE A 192 3.21 8.07 7.52
N GLY A 193 2.04 8.25 6.91
CA GLY A 193 0.79 8.57 7.63
C GLY A 193 0.39 7.48 8.61
N TYR A 194 0.51 6.21 8.22
CA TYR A 194 0.27 5.08 9.13
C TYR A 194 1.29 5.03 10.28
N GLY A 195 2.58 5.32 9.99
CA GLY A 195 3.63 5.45 10.99
C GLY A 195 3.33 6.55 11.99
N ALA A 196 2.90 7.71 11.53
CA ALA A 196 2.50 8.84 12.37
C ALA A 196 1.31 8.49 13.29
N GLN A 197 0.28 7.79 12.78
CA GLN A 197 -0.84 7.31 13.60
C GLN A 197 -0.37 6.29 14.65
N SER A 198 0.52 5.38 14.29
CA SER A 198 1.08 4.38 15.20
C SER A 198 1.89 5.04 16.31
N LEU A 199 2.69 6.04 15.98
CA LEU A 199 3.49 6.80 16.94
C LEU A 199 2.60 7.67 17.85
N ALA A 200 1.56 8.32 17.29
CA ALA A 200 0.59 9.10 18.06
C ALA A 200 -0.21 8.22 19.05
N TYR A 201 -0.54 7.00 18.65
CA TYR A 201 -1.12 6.01 19.56
C TYR A 201 -0.14 5.62 20.65
N LEU A 202 1.09 5.28 20.31
CA LEU A 202 2.11 4.82 21.26
C LEU A 202 2.48 5.90 22.28
N LEU A 203 2.60 7.16 21.86
CA LEU A 203 3.01 8.32 22.67
C LEU A 203 1.84 9.06 23.36
N PHE A 204 0.69 8.41 23.51
CA PHE A 204 -0.47 8.94 24.26
C PHE A 204 -1.08 10.23 23.68
N VAL A 205 -0.86 10.54 22.40
CA VAL A 205 -1.52 11.68 21.74
C VAL A 205 -2.99 11.36 21.47
N THR A 206 -3.30 10.10 21.12
CA THR A 206 -4.68 9.63 20.92
C THR A 206 -4.85 8.21 21.46
N ASP A 207 -6.07 7.82 21.87
CA ASP A 207 -6.42 6.43 22.16
C ASP A 207 -7.07 5.70 20.98
N ARG A 208 -7.23 6.40 19.85
CA ARG A 208 -7.69 5.79 18.59
C ARG A 208 -6.58 4.91 18.02
N TYR A 209 -6.95 3.64 17.75
CA TYR A 209 -6.04 2.68 17.15
C TYR A 209 -5.73 3.06 15.69
N PRO A 210 -4.48 2.90 15.22
CA PRO A 210 -4.10 3.22 13.85
C PRO A 210 -4.98 2.52 12.82
N TYR A 211 -5.38 3.24 11.78
CA TYR A 211 -6.30 2.76 10.76
C TYR A 211 -5.55 2.51 9.46
N ALA A 212 -5.51 1.26 9.02
CA ALA A 212 -4.65 0.81 7.92
C ALA A 212 -5.25 1.04 6.52
N ASP A 213 -6.41 1.69 6.39
CA ASP A 213 -7.02 1.98 5.10
C ASP A 213 -6.22 3.02 4.31
N PRO A 214 -5.66 2.65 3.14
CA PRO A 214 -4.83 3.54 2.35
C PRO A 214 -5.57 4.77 1.83
N THR A 215 -6.88 4.66 1.58
CA THR A 215 -7.69 5.74 1.01
C THR A 215 -8.06 6.80 2.04
N SER A 216 -8.14 6.43 3.32
CA SER A 216 -8.54 7.32 4.40
C SER A 216 -7.39 8.17 4.96
N LEU A 217 -6.13 7.75 4.72
CA LEU A 217 -4.94 8.38 5.28
C LEU A 217 -4.46 9.61 4.50
N LEU A 218 -4.79 9.68 3.20
CA LEU A 218 -4.38 10.79 2.33
C LEU A 218 -5.52 11.78 2.17
N GLN A 219 -5.31 13.01 2.63
CA GLN A 219 -6.26 14.11 2.39
C GLN A 219 -5.94 14.86 1.09
N ALA A 220 -6.99 15.31 0.42
CA ALA A 220 -6.97 16.33 -0.63
C ALA A 220 -6.07 16.04 -1.85
N VAL A 221 -5.78 14.79 -2.14
CA VAL A 221 -5.12 14.45 -3.40
C VAL A 221 -6.19 14.19 -4.46
N GLU A 222 -6.13 14.92 -5.57
CA GLU A 222 -6.99 14.68 -6.71
C GLU A 222 -6.91 13.20 -7.15
N PRO A 223 -8.03 12.49 -7.24
CA PRO A 223 -8.00 11.07 -7.61
C PRO A 223 -7.38 10.93 -9.00
N PRO A 224 -6.53 9.91 -9.22
CA PRO A 224 -5.95 9.66 -10.53
C PRO A 224 -7.04 9.25 -11.52
N ALA A 225 -6.75 9.36 -12.83
CA ALA A 225 -7.60 8.78 -13.85
C ALA A 225 -7.77 7.26 -13.64
N VAL A 226 -8.94 6.73 -13.98
CA VAL A 226 -9.23 5.30 -13.84
C VAL A 226 -8.25 4.48 -14.68
N HIS A 227 -7.57 3.53 -14.05
CA HIS A 227 -6.68 2.64 -14.77
C HIS A 227 -7.49 1.58 -15.54
N PRO A 228 -7.15 1.26 -16.82
CA PRO A 228 -7.91 0.28 -17.62
C PRO A 228 -7.95 -1.12 -17.01
N VAL A 229 -7.03 -1.42 -16.10
CA VAL A 229 -7.05 -2.62 -15.26
C VAL A 229 -7.37 -2.19 -13.84
N HIS A 230 -8.56 -2.49 -13.37
CA HIS A 230 -9.03 -2.12 -12.04
C HIS A 230 -9.89 -3.22 -11.43
N ILE A 231 -9.98 -3.21 -10.11
CA ILE A 231 -10.80 -4.15 -9.37
C ILE A 231 -12.19 -3.56 -9.21
N VAL A 232 -13.20 -4.38 -9.51
CA VAL A 232 -14.60 -4.05 -9.31
C VAL A 232 -15.23 -5.03 -8.33
N GLY A 233 -16.32 -4.61 -7.71
CA GLY A 233 -17.10 -5.44 -6.81
C GLY A 233 -17.05 -4.98 -5.37
N ASP A 234 -17.99 -5.46 -4.60
CA ASP A 234 -18.14 -5.17 -3.18
C ASP A 234 -17.74 -6.39 -2.35
N ALA A 235 -16.58 -6.31 -1.73
CA ALA A 235 -16.21 -7.22 -0.66
C ALA A 235 -16.87 -6.79 0.68
N GLY A 236 -18.03 -6.12 0.64
CA GLY A 236 -18.68 -5.44 1.76
C GLY A 236 -19.01 -6.30 2.96
N ASP A 237 -19.15 -7.61 2.80
CA ASP A 237 -19.32 -8.50 3.95
C ASP A 237 -17.97 -8.78 4.63
N LEU A 238 -17.78 -8.12 5.76
CA LEU A 238 -16.60 -8.32 6.63
C LEU A 238 -16.74 -9.55 7.52
N ARG A 239 -17.88 -10.21 7.57
CA ARG A 239 -18.09 -11.40 8.38
C ARG A 239 -17.26 -12.56 7.85
N ARG A 240 -16.65 -13.30 8.75
CA ARG A 240 -15.81 -14.47 8.45
C ARG A 240 -16.19 -15.62 9.37
N SER A 241 -16.47 -16.78 8.80
CA SER A 241 -16.62 -18.02 9.58
C SER A 241 -15.27 -18.40 10.20
N ARG A 242 -15.23 -18.51 11.52
CA ARG A 242 -13.99 -18.88 12.26
C ARG A 242 -13.44 -20.22 11.79
N LEU A 243 -14.30 -21.19 11.52
CA LEU A 243 -13.90 -22.50 11.04
C LEU A 243 -13.25 -22.41 9.65
N THR A 244 -13.88 -21.67 8.73
CA THR A 244 -13.34 -21.47 7.38
C THR A 244 -12.01 -20.70 7.43
N VAL A 245 -11.87 -19.71 8.33
CA VAL A 245 -10.62 -18.96 8.53
C VAL A 245 -9.51 -19.88 9.03
N PHE A 246 -9.82 -20.75 10.00
CA PHE A 246 -8.85 -21.70 10.57
C PHE A 246 -8.37 -22.71 9.53
N PHE A 247 -9.30 -23.30 8.77
CA PHE A 247 -8.98 -24.33 7.75
C PHE A 247 -8.70 -23.74 6.37
N ARG A 248 -8.51 -22.42 6.23
CA ARG A 248 -8.35 -21.75 4.94
C ARG A 248 -7.14 -22.27 4.14
N LEU A 249 -6.01 -22.51 4.80
CA LEU A 249 -4.81 -23.05 4.15
C LEU A 249 -5.05 -24.44 3.57
N PRO A 250 -5.56 -25.45 4.31
CA PRO A 250 -5.95 -26.73 3.74
C PRO A 250 -6.97 -26.62 2.61
N LEU A 251 -7.99 -25.76 2.77
CA LEU A 251 -9.00 -25.54 1.74
C LEU A 251 -8.42 -24.92 0.46
N TRP A 252 -7.32 -24.19 0.55
CA TRP A 252 -6.64 -23.57 -0.57
C TRP A 252 -5.76 -24.54 -1.38
N ILE A 253 -5.37 -25.70 -0.83
CA ILE A 253 -4.48 -26.68 -1.51
C ILE A 253 -4.94 -27.04 -2.92
N PRO A 254 -6.23 -27.37 -3.20
CA PRO A 254 -6.68 -27.67 -4.56
C PRO A 254 -6.45 -26.50 -5.53
N HIS A 255 -6.66 -25.27 -5.07
CA HIS A 255 -6.39 -24.08 -5.88
C HIS A 255 -4.91 -23.88 -6.12
N PHE A 256 -4.05 -24.16 -5.14
CA PHE A 256 -2.61 -24.10 -5.30
C PHE A 256 -2.14 -25.04 -6.41
N VAL A 257 -2.56 -26.31 -6.37
CA VAL A 257 -2.20 -27.29 -7.39
C VAL A 257 -2.68 -26.85 -8.77
N TRP A 258 -3.93 -26.40 -8.87
CA TRP A 258 -4.49 -25.92 -10.13
C TRP A 258 -3.79 -24.67 -10.65
N LEU A 259 -3.45 -23.72 -9.75
CA LEU A 259 -2.72 -22.51 -10.09
C LEU A 259 -1.33 -22.83 -10.64
N VAL A 260 -0.61 -23.80 -10.05
CA VAL A 260 0.70 -24.25 -10.54
C VAL A 260 0.58 -24.83 -11.95
N LEU A 261 -0.38 -25.73 -12.19
CA LEU A 261 -0.60 -26.32 -13.51
C LEU A 261 -0.97 -25.28 -14.55
N TRP A 262 -1.86 -24.36 -14.20
CA TRP A 262 -2.26 -23.27 -15.09
C TRP A 262 -1.13 -22.28 -15.34
N SER A 263 -0.25 -22.03 -14.35
CA SER A 263 0.92 -21.17 -14.48
C SER A 263 1.91 -21.67 -15.54
N ILE A 264 2.09 -23.00 -15.67
CA ILE A 264 2.92 -23.61 -16.70
C ILE A 264 2.35 -23.29 -18.09
N ALA A 265 1.05 -23.46 -18.28
CA ALA A 265 0.38 -23.13 -19.53
C ALA A 265 0.43 -21.60 -19.80
N ALA A 266 0.27 -20.77 -18.76
CA ALA A 266 0.36 -19.32 -18.87
C ALA A 266 1.77 -18.84 -19.27
N LEU A 267 2.82 -19.51 -18.80
CA LEU A 267 4.20 -19.20 -19.18
C LEU A 267 4.42 -19.43 -20.69
N VAL A 268 3.92 -20.53 -21.22
CA VAL A 268 3.97 -20.81 -22.66
C VAL A 268 3.14 -19.78 -23.43
N ALA A 269 1.92 -19.50 -22.96
CA ALA A 269 1.01 -18.56 -23.59
C ALA A 269 1.60 -17.12 -23.63
N VAL A 270 2.24 -16.64 -22.55
CA VAL A 270 2.85 -15.32 -22.54
C VAL A 270 4.06 -15.22 -23.45
N PHE A 271 4.86 -16.30 -23.55
CA PHE A 271 5.98 -16.35 -24.49
C PHE A 271 5.48 -16.25 -25.94
N LEU A 272 4.47 -17.01 -26.31
CA LEU A 272 3.83 -16.91 -27.65
C LEU A 272 3.19 -15.55 -27.86
N GLN A 273 2.50 -15.01 -26.87
CA GLN A 273 1.88 -13.69 -26.92
C GLN A 273 2.90 -12.59 -27.16
N TRP A 274 4.08 -12.69 -26.53
CA TRP A 274 5.17 -11.71 -26.68
C TRP A 274 5.65 -11.66 -28.15
N TRP A 275 5.89 -12.82 -28.76
CA TRP A 275 6.28 -12.88 -30.17
C TRP A 275 5.19 -12.34 -31.09
N VAL A 276 3.95 -12.77 -30.92
CA VAL A 276 2.83 -12.28 -31.74
C VAL A 276 2.68 -10.77 -31.61
N THR A 277 2.72 -10.24 -30.38
CA THR A 277 2.56 -8.80 -30.15
C THR A 277 3.73 -8.00 -30.71
N LEU A 278 4.96 -8.52 -30.63
CA LEU A 278 6.16 -7.87 -31.19
C LEU A 278 6.05 -7.69 -32.71
N PHE A 279 5.61 -8.73 -33.43
CA PHE A 279 5.50 -8.68 -34.90
C PHE A 279 4.19 -8.05 -35.39
N ALA A 280 3.05 -8.44 -34.83
CA ALA A 280 1.74 -7.95 -35.27
C ALA A 280 1.36 -6.57 -34.68
N GLY A 281 2.03 -6.13 -33.60
CA GLY A 281 1.71 -4.88 -32.89
C GLY A 281 0.42 -4.96 -32.07
N ARG A 282 -0.16 -6.16 -31.90
CA ARG A 282 -1.35 -6.42 -31.08
C ARG A 282 -1.35 -7.87 -30.59
N PRO A 283 -1.91 -8.16 -29.41
CA PRO A 283 -2.01 -9.49 -28.87
C PRO A 283 -2.99 -10.36 -29.68
N ALA A 284 -2.74 -11.68 -29.72
CA ALA A 284 -3.68 -12.62 -30.30
C ALA A 284 -4.90 -12.77 -29.37
N ALA A 285 -6.12 -12.62 -29.90
CA ALA A 285 -7.35 -12.62 -29.10
C ALA A 285 -7.56 -13.91 -28.28
N ALA A 286 -7.16 -15.07 -28.79
CA ALA A 286 -7.28 -16.34 -28.07
C ALA A 286 -6.33 -16.39 -26.85
N LEU A 287 -5.05 -16.01 -27.03
CA LEU A 287 -4.08 -15.98 -25.96
C LEU A 287 -4.43 -14.90 -24.93
N HIS A 288 -4.90 -13.73 -25.39
CA HIS A 288 -5.35 -12.64 -24.53
C HIS A 288 -6.50 -13.13 -23.63
N ARG A 289 -7.53 -13.79 -24.15
CA ARG A 289 -8.63 -14.34 -23.37
C ARG A 289 -8.16 -15.39 -22.37
N PHE A 290 -7.24 -16.27 -22.76
CA PHE A 290 -6.67 -17.29 -21.89
C PHE A 290 -5.90 -16.65 -20.71
N LEU A 291 -4.99 -15.72 -20.98
CA LEU A 291 -4.20 -15.01 -19.99
C LEU A 291 -5.08 -14.11 -19.10
N SER A 292 -6.12 -13.49 -19.65
CA SER A 292 -7.08 -12.69 -18.86
C SER A 292 -7.81 -13.56 -17.82
N ARG A 293 -8.23 -14.77 -18.20
CA ARG A 293 -8.85 -15.73 -17.25
C ARG A 293 -7.86 -16.20 -16.19
N TYR A 294 -6.61 -16.44 -16.59
CA TYR A 294 -5.55 -16.82 -15.65
C TYR A 294 -5.28 -15.72 -14.61
N VAL A 295 -5.09 -14.46 -15.02
CA VAL A 295 -4.83 -13.33 -14.12
C VAL A 295 -6.02 -13.10 -13.18
N ARG A 296 -7.25 -13.20 -13.69
CA ARG A 296 -8.47 -13.09 -12.87
C ARG A 296 -8.55 -14.24 -11.86
N TYR A 297 -8.30 -15.46 -12.28
CA TYR A 297 -8.25 -16.62 -11.36
C TYR A 297 -7.20 -16.45 -10.28
N ALA A 298 -6.00 -15.98 -10.63
CA ALA A 298 -4.94 -15.69 -9.67
C ALA A 298 -5.37 -14.64 -8.64
N LEU A 299 -6.07 -13.57 -9.08
CA LEU A 299 -6.63 -12.55 -8.20
C LEU A 299 -7.69 -13.13 -7.24
N HIS A 300 -8.67 -13.91 -7.75
CA HIS A 300 -9.71 -14.52 -6.92
C HIS A 300 -9.10 -15.44 -5.86
N ASN A 301 -8.10 -16.20 -6.26
CA ASN A 301 -7.35 -17.09 -5.38
C ASN A 301 -6.59 -16.34 -4.28
N ALA A 302 -5.88 -15.29 -4.66
CA ALA A 302 -5.18 -14.44 -3.71
C ALA A 302 -6.16 -13.70 -2.78
N ALA A 303 -7.28 -13.18 -3.29
CA ALA A 303 -8.31 -12.53 -2.49
C ALA A 303 -8.93 -13.48 -1.46
N TYR A 304 -9.13 -14.75 -1.84
CA TYR A 304 -9.54 -15.80 -0.89
C TYR A 304 -8.44 -16.07 0.14
N LEU A 305 -7.23 -16.40 -0.28
CA LEU A 305 -6.12 -16.79 0.61
C LEU A 305 -5.81 -15.70 1.64
N PHE A 306 -5.75 -14.45 1.20
CA PHE A 306 -5.39 -13.28 2.04
C PHE A 306 -6.60 -12.63 2.74
N LEU A 307 -7.73 -13.33 2.85
CA LEU A 307 -8.91 -12.86 3.62
C LEU A 307 -9.53 -11.55 3.12
N THR A 308 -9.18 -11.09 1.93
CA THR A 308 -9.78 -9.89 1.31
C THR A 308 -11.22 -10.18 0.91
N ALA A 309 -11.50 -11.38 0.35
CA ALA A 309 -12.83 -11.87 0.07
C ALA A 309 -13.12 -13.18 0.81
N ASN A 310 -14.41 -13.50 0.99
CA ASN A 310 -14.83 -14.67 1.79
C ASN A 310 -15.17 -15.92 0.98
N PRO A 311 -15.92 -15.85 -0.14
CA PRO A 311 -16.37 -17.04 -0.86
C PRO A 311 -15.20 -17.88 -1.39
N PHE A 312 -15.43 -19.19 -1.47
CA PHE A 312 -14.49 -20.10 -2.13
C PHE A 312 -14.51 -19.81 -3.65
N PRO A 313 -13.35 -19.53 -4.29
CA PRO A 313 -13.31 -19.13 -5.69
C PRO A 313 -13.63 -20.30 -6.63
N GLY A 314 -14.18 -19.99 -7.82
CA GLY A 314 -14.28 -20.96 -8.91
C GLY A 314 -12.92 -21.26 -9.54
N PHE A 315 -12.82 -22.32 -10.32
CA PHE A 315 -11.56 -22.77 -10.96
C PHE A 315 -11.33 -22.21 -12.37
N ASP A 316 -12.27 -21.42 -12.90
CA ASP A 316 -12.30 -21.02 -14.32
C ASP A 316 -11.89 -19.58 -14.60
N GLY A 317 -11.77 -18.74 -13.55
CA GLY A 317 -11.46 -17.31 -13.71
C GLY A 317 -12.48 -16.56 -14.57
N ALA A 318 -13.75 -16.99 -14.56
CA ALA A 318 -14.81 -16.35 -15.32
C ALA A 318 -15.19 -14.99 -14.72
N PRO A 319 -15.48 -13.95 -15.56
CA PRO A 319 -15.87 -12.63 -15.08
C PRO A 319 -17.23 -12.67 -14.36
N GLY A 320 -17.40 -11.78 -13.36
CA GLY A 320 -18.66 -11.59 -12.63
C GLY A 320 -19.04 -12.70 -11.64
N ARG A 321 -18.17 -13.69 -11.42
CA ARG A 321 -18.46 -14.82 -10.53
C ARG A 321 -17.87 -14.73 -9.12
N TYR A 322 -17.13 -13.67 -8.84
CA TYR A 322 -16.47 -13.51 -7.55
C TYR A 322 -16.68 -12.06 -7.03
N PRO A 323 -16.85 -11.85 -5.71
CA PRO A 323 -17.14 -10.52 -5.16
C PRO A 323 -16.08 -9.48 -5.44
N LEU A 324 -14.84 -9.89 -5.66
CA LEU A 324 -13.72 -9.04 -6.03
C LEU A 324 -13.26 -9.45 -7.42
N ASP A 325 -13.72 -8.78 -8.45
CA ASP A 325 -13.40 -9.15 -9.83
C ASP A 325 -12.48 -8.14 -10.53
N LEU A 326 -11.88 -8.54 -11.64
CA LEU A 326 -10.90 -7.77 -12.39
C LEU A 326 -11.48 -7.35 -13.75
N VAL A 327 -11.56 -6.06 -13.99
CA VAL A 327 -11.81 -5.51 -15.32
C VAL A 327 -10.49 -5.46 -16.07
N LEU A 328 -10.50 -5.99 -17.27
CA LEU A 328 -9.36 -6.02 -18.18
C LEU A 328 -9.77 -5.43 -19.53
N PRO A 329 -8.92 -4.63 -20.16
CA PRO A 329 -9.23 -4.04 -21.48
C PRO A 329 -9.25 -5.11 -22.56
N GLU A 330 -9.99 -4.84 -23.64
CA GLU A 330 -9.97 -5.63 -24.87
C GLU A 330 -8.59 -5.56 -25.56
N PRO A 331 -8.22 -6.59 -26.36
CA PRO A 331 -6.92 -6.64 -27.03
C PRO A 331 -6.73 -5.48 -28.02
N GLY A 332 -5.98 -4.47 -27.59
CA GLY A 332 -5.66 -3.25 -28.34
C GLY A 332 -4.27 -3.28 -28.98
N ARG A 333 -3.96 -2.23 -29.74
CA ARG A 333 -2.60 -2.03 -30.28
C ARG A 333 -1.62 -1.74 -29.14
N GLN A 334 -0.44 -2.37 -29.21
CA GLN A 334 0.65 -2.17 -28.25
C GLN A 334 1.90 -1.66 -28.95
N ASN A 335 2.67 -0.84 -28.25
CA ASN A 335 3.93 -0.31 -28.76
C ASN A 335 4.99 -1.43 -28.82
N ARG A 336 5.55 -1.71 -30.00
CA ARG A 336 6.53 -2.78 -30.23
C ARG A 336 7.80 -2.60 -29.41
N TRP A 337 8.28 -1.35 -29.25
CA TRP A 337 9.44 -1.07 -28.42
C TRP A 337 9.18 -1.33 -26.95
N LYS A 338 8.02 -0.91 -26.43
CA LYS A 338 7.61 -1.26 -25.07
C LYS A 338 7.47 -2.77 -24.91
N THR A 339 6.94 -3.48 -25.89
CA THR A 339 6.83 -4.94 -25.91
C THR A 339 8.20 -5.61 -25.84
N PHE A 340 9.16 -5.15 -26.64
CA PHE A 340 10.52 -5.70 -26.66
C PHE A 340 11.23 -5.51 -25.30
N PHE A 341 11.18 -4.31 -24.74
CA PHE A 341 11.80 -4.00 -23.46
C PHE A 341 10.94 -4.27 -22.24
N ARG A 342 9.80 -4.96 -22.39
CA ARG A 342 8.80 -5.12 -21.34
C ARG A 342 9.34 -5.74 -20.04
N LEU A 343 10.21 -6.72 -20.13
CA LEU A 343 10.85 -7.34 -18.96
C LEU A 343 11.63 -6.31 -18.13
N PHE A 344 12.42 -5.46 -18.78
CA PHE A 344 13.17 -4.39 -18.11
C PHE A 344 12.25 -3.31 -17.55
N LEU A 345 11.23 -2.92 -18.32
CA LEU A 345 10.26 -1.93 -17.89
C LEU A 345 9.37 -2.41 -16.73
N ALA A 346 9.19 -3.74 -16.59
CA ALA A 346 8.44 -4.31 -15.49
C ALA A 346 9.22 -4.38 -14.16
N ILE A 347 10.57 -4.27 -14.19
CA ILE A 347 11.40 -4.40 -12.97
C ILE A 347 10.97 -3.42 -11.86
N PRO A 348 10.81 -2.11 -12.11
CA PRO A 348 10.39 -1.19 -11.04
C PRO A 348 9.00 -1.55 -10.47
N ALA A 349 8.07 -1.93 -11.33
CA ALA A 349 6.75 -2.36 -10.90
C ALA A 349 6.79 -3.66 -10.08
N ALA A 350 7.66 -4.61 -10.44
CA ALA A 350 7.86 -5.85 -9.70
C ALA A 350 8.48 -5.61 -8.32
N ILE A 351 9.42 -4.68 -8.20
CA ILE A 351 10.01 -4.27 -6.90
C ILE A 351 8.91 -3.76 -5.96
N LEU A 352 8.09 -2.83 -6.43
CA LEU A 352 7.01 -2.27 -5.62
C LEU A 352 5.92 -3.32 -5.33
N SER A 353 5.61 -4.20 -6.28
CA SER A 353 4.68 -5.32 -6.07
C SER A 353 5.18 -6.29 -4.99
N GLY A 354 6.50 -6.56 -4.95
CA GLY A 354 7.12 -7.36 -3.90
C GLY A 354 6.97 -6.72 -2.51
N ALA A 355 7.21 -5.41 -2.40
CA ALA A 355 7.04 -4.66 -1.16
C ALA A 355 5.58 -4.65 -0.68
N LEU A 356 4.62 -4.44 -1.60
CA LEU A 356 3.19 -4.56 -1.31
C LEU A 356 2.79 -5.99 -0.95
N GLY A 357 3.44 -7.00 -1.54
CA GLY A 357 3.25 -8.41 -1.17
C GLY A 357 3.58 -8.69 0.30
N GLY A 358 4.65 -8.09 0.82
CA GLY A 358 4.97 -8.11 2.25
C GLY A 358 3.87 -7.49 3.12
N SER A 359 3.38 -6.32 2.71
CA SER A 359 2.27 -5.63 3.38
C SER A 359 0.96 -6.44 3.33
N LEU A 360 0.68 -7.09 2.20
CA LEU A 360 -0.46 -8.01 2.02
C LEU A 360 -0.37 -9.20 2.99
N PHE A 361 0.80 -9.81 3.10
CA PHE A 361 1.01 -10.94 4.00
C PHE A 361 0.81 -10.52 5.47
N ALA A 362 1.38 -9.39 5.89
CA ALA A 362 1.20 -8.88 7.25
C ALA A 362 -0.26 -8.52 7.55
N ALA A 363 -0.94 -7.86 6.62
CA ALA A 363 -2.36 -7.52 6.74
C ALA A 363 -3.22 -8.79 6.85
N ALA A 364 -2.95 -9.81 6.05
CA ALA A 364 -3.66 -11.08 6.09
C ALA A 364 -3.42 -11.84 7.41
N PHE A 365 -2.17 -11.86 7.89
CA PHE A 365 -1.83 -12.48 9.17
C PHE A 365 -2.56 -11.81 10.34
N LEU A 366 -2.56 -10.48 10.39
CA LEU A 366 -3.30 -9.74 11.41
C LEU A 366 -4.82 -9.94 11.27
N THR A 367 -5.33 -9.96 10.04
CA THR A 367 -6.75 -10.22 9.76
C THR A 367 -7.14 -11.62 10.22
N TRP A 368 -6.29 -12.62 10.02
CA TRP A 368 -6.53 -14.00 10.45
C TRP A 368 -6.76 -14.09 11.96
N PHE A 369 -5.89 -13.46 12.77
CA PHE A 369 -6.06 -13.41 14.22
C PHE A 369 -7.36 -12.71 14.63
N VAL A 370 -7.62 -11.54 14.07
CA VAL A 370 -8.82 -10.76 14.40
C VAL A 370 -10.09 -11.51 13.99
N ALA A 371 -10.08 -12.15 12.82
CA ALA A 371 -11.22 -12.91 12.32
C ALA A 371 -11.50 -14.17 13.16
N LEU A 372 -10.47 -14.86 13.67
CA LEU A 372 -10.65 -15.97 14.60
C LEU A 372 -11.31 -15.54 15.91
N VAL A 373 -10.95 -14.37 16.44
CA VAL A 373 -11.48 -13.86 17.71
C VAL A 373 -12.87 -13.22 17.52
N ARG A 374 -12.98 -12.28 16.57
CA ARG A 374 -14.19 -11.45 16.36
C ARG A 374 -15.19 -12.02 15.36
N GLY A 375 -14.77 -12.96 14.48
CA GLY A 375 -15.59 -13.46 13.38
C GLY A 375 -15.75 -12.44 12.23
N SER A 376 -14.92 -11.40 12.18
CA SER A 376 -14.96 -10.37 11.13
C SER A 376 -13.56 -9.87 10.78
N ALA A 377 -13.36 -9.52 9.51
CA ALA A 377 -12.13 -8.88 9.04
C ALA A 377 -12.14 -7.37 9.37
N PRO A 378 -11.01 -6.79 9.84
CA PRO A 378 -10.89 -5.34 9.97
C PRO A 378 -10.92 -4.67 8.59
N GLU A 379 -11.78 -3.67 8.43
CA GLU A 379 -11.97 -2.97 7.15
C GLU A 379 -10.66 -2.35 6.62
N GLY A 380 -9.91 -1.66 7.46
CA GLY A 380 -8.64 -1.04 7.04
C GLY A 380 -7.61 -2.05 6.55
N LEU A 381 -7.48 -3.21 7.18
CA LEU A 381 -6.57 -4.27 6.73
C LEU A 381 -7.07 -4.90 5.42
N ARG A 382 -8.39 -5.08 5.27
CA ARG A 382 -9.00 -5.55 4.03
C ARG A 382 -8.73 -4.57 2.86
N ASN A 383 -8.87 -3.25 3.09
CA ASN A 383 -8.60 -2.22 2.09
C ASN A 383 -7.12 -2.15 1.71
N LEU A 384 -6.21 -2.31 2.67
CA LEU A 384 -4.78 -2.45 2.38
C LEU A 384 -4.50 -3.69 1.53
N SER A 385 -5.12 -4.82 1.85
CA SER A 385 -4.99 -6.05 1.06
C SER A 385 -5.55 -5.86 -0.36
N ALA A 386 -6.68 -5.18 -0.53
CA ALA A 386 -7.26 -4.86 -1.84
C ALA A 386 -6.33 -3.96 -2.67
N TYR A 387 -5.72 -2.94 -2.06
CA TYR A 387 -4.72 -2.10 -2.72
C TYR A 387 -3.53 -2.92 -3.24
N ALA A 388 -2.96 -3.80 -2.39
CA ALA A 388 -1.84 -4.65 -2.78
C ALA A 388 -2.22 -5.61 -3.92
N LEU A 389 -3.39 -6.23 -3.86
CA LEU A 389 -3.91 -7.12 -4.89
C LEU A 389 -4.20 -6.40 -6.21
N ARG A 390 -4.76 -5.18 -6.15
CA ARG A 390 -4.98 -4.34 -7.32
C ARG A 390 -3.66 -4.06 -8.05
N TYR A 391 -2.65 -3.59 -7.31
CA TYR A 391 -1.36 -3.30 -7.89
C TYR A 391 -0.71 -4.55 -8.51
N ALA A 392 -0.75 -5.69 -7.81
CA ALA A 392 -0.27 -6.96 -8.32
C ALA A 392 -1.00 -7.41 -9.60
N ALA A 393 -2.32 -7.21 -9.68
CA ALA A 393 -3.11 -7.51 -10.86
C ALA A 393 -2.72 -6.62 -12.06
N GLN A 394 -2.47 -5.31 -11.82
CA GLN A 394 -1.99 -4.39 -12.85
C GLN A 394 -0.59 -4.78 -13.35
N VAL A 395 0.32 -5.15 -12.45
CA VAL A 395 1.67 -5.63 -12.81
C VAL A 395 1.58 -6.90 -13.64
N ASN A 396 0.74 -7.85 -13.24
CA ASN A 396 0.52 -9.10 -13.99
C ASN A 396 -0.12 -8.81 -15.37
N ALA A 397 -1.14 -7.95 -15.44
CA ALA A 397 -1.75 -7.57 -16.71
C ALA A 397 -0.75 -6.89 -17.66
N TYR A 398 0.11 -6.02 -17.13
CA TYR A 398 1.19 -5.42 -17.89
C TYR A 398 2.20 -6.47 -18.36
N PHE A 399 2.67 -7.35 -17.47
CA PHE A 399 3.64 -8.39 -17.78
C PHE A 399 3.11 -9.41 -18.81
N TYR A 400 1.85 -9.82 -18.72
CA TYR A 400 1.19 -10.77 -19.64
C TYR A 400 0.69 -10.13 -20.94
N LEU A 401 1.05 -8.87 -21.23
CA LEU A 401 0.65 -8.16 -22.46
C LEU A 401 -0.88 -8.00 -22.62
N LEU A 402 -1.59 -7.91 -21.51
CA LEU A 402 -3.03 -7.62 -21.52
C LEU A 402 -3.32 -6.12 -21.64
N THR A 403 -2.37 -5.28 -21.25
CA THR A 403 -2.41 -3.82 -21.38
C THR A 403 -1.04 -3.25 -21.71
N ASP A 404 -0.99 -2.07 -22.34
CA ASP A 404 0.23 -1.28 -22.57
C ASP A 404 0.38 -0.14 -21.55
N VAL A 405 -0.59 0.02 -20.67
CA VAL A 405 -0.60 1.03 -19.61
C VAL A 405 0.21 0.53 -18.42
N TYR A 406 1.14 1.36 -17.94
CA TYR A 406 2.01 1.03 -16.83
C TYR A 406 1.24 1.01 -15.49
N PRO A 407 1.51 0.07 -14.56
CA PRO A 407 0.82 -0.04 -13.28
C PRO A 407 0.83 1.25 -12.48
N HIS A 408 -0.30 1.59 -11.87
CA HIS A 408 -0.47 2.81 -11.08
C HIS A 408 -0.26 2.53 -9.59
N SER A 409 0.77 3.15 -9.01
CA SER A 409 1.22 2.85 -7.65
C SER A 409 0.52 3.63 -6.53
N SER A 410 -0.32 4.65 -6.84
CA SER A 410 -1.08 5.36 -5.81
C SER A 410 -2.10 4.43 -5.14
N PRO A 411 -2.28 4.52 -3.81
CA PRO A 411 -3.37 3.84 -3.13
C PRO A 411 -4.76 4.40 -3.48
N LEU A 412 -4.82 5.64 -3.99
CA LEU A 412 -6.05 6.27 -4.44
C LEU A 412 -6.50 5.69 -5.78
N GLU A 413 -7.78 5.39 -5.90
CA GLU A 413 -8.42 4.99 -7.15
C GLU A 413 -9.16 6.17 -7.76
N GLY A 414 -9.10 6.30 -9.09
CA GLY A 414 -10.00 7.17 -9.81
C GLY A 414 -11.44 6.65 -9.65
N ALA A 415 -12.38 7.51 -9.31
CA ALA A 415 -13.79 7.16 -9.42
C ALA A 415 -14.13 7.00 -10.91
N GLU A 416 -14.71 5.86 -11.27
CA GLU A 416 -15.42 5.76 -12.54
C GLU A 416 -16.53 6.82 -12.48
N SER A 417 -16.47 7.84 -13.36
CA SER A 417 -17.59 8.77 -13.49
C SER A 417 -18.80 7.90 -13.80
N ALA A 418 -19.79 7.91 -12.92
CA ALA A 418 -21.07 7.27 -13.19
C ALA A 418 -21.47 7.72 -14.59
N PRO A 419 -21.91 6.81 -15.50
CA PRO A 419 -22.38 7.22 -16.80
C PRO A 419 -23.38 8.35 -16.57
N GLU A 420 -23.10 9.52 -17.16
CA GLU A 420 -24.04 10.64 -17.15
C GLU A 420 -25.38 10.05 -17.54
N SER A 421 -26.32 9.98 -16.60
CA SER A 421 -27.67 9.58 -16.90
C SER A 421 -28.13 10.54 -17.99
N GLU A 422 -28.31 10.01 -19.22
CA GLU A 422 -28.93 10.76 -20.31
C GLU A 422 -30.13 11.51 -19.69
N PRO A 423 -30.23 12.84 -19.92
CA PRO A 423 -31.35 13.58 -19.41
C PRO A 423 -32.60 12.90 -19.95
N THR A 424 -33.39 12.35 -19.05
CA THR A 424 -34.71 11.79 -19.35
C THR A 424 -35.48 12.87 -20.13
N ALA A 425 -35.67 12.65 -21.42
CA ALA A 425 -36.47 13.55 -22.23
C ALA A 425 -37.82 13.71 -21.53
N GLU A 426 -38.11 14.92 -21.07
CA GLU A 426 -39.43 15.27 -20.55
C GLU A 426 -40.48 14.91 -21.61
N PRO A 427 -41.55 14.20 -21.28
CA PRO A 427 -42.61 13.96 -22.21
C PRO A 427 -43.25 15.30 -22.57
N GLN A 428 -43.05 15.74 -23.84
CA GLN A 428 -43.81 16.86 -24.43
C GLN A 428 -45.27 16.48 -24.43
N TYR A 429 -46.02 16.97 -23.43
CA TYR A 429 -47.46 16.99 -23.53
C TYR A 429 -47.85 18.06 -24.57
N ALA A 430 -48.20 17.62 -25.78
CA ALA A 430 -48.92 18.45 -26.75
C ALA A 430 -50.36 18.67 -26.26
N TRP A 431 -50.76 19.94 -26.17
CA TRP A 431 -52.16 20.38 -25.99
C TRP A 431 -52.89 20.38 -27.34
#